data_974f2c7a3a96e3cb377d82fd398b65b8
#
_entry.id   974f2c7a3a96e3cb377d82fd398b65b8
#
_cell.length_a   1.000
_cell.length_b   1.000
_cell.length_c   1.000
_cell.angle_alpha   90.00
_cell.angle_beta   90.00
_cell.angle_gamma   90.00
#
_symmetry.space_group_name_H-M   'P 1'
#
loop_
_entity.id
_entity.type
_entity.pdbx_description
1 polymer ?
#
loop_
_entity_poly.entity_id
_entity_poly.type
_entity_poly.pdbx_seq_one_letter_code
_entity_poly.pdbx_strand_id
1 'polypeptide(L)'
;RILNVLIPLQLILIKVKDMFNKSEGIMSSAVYTLLSIYYTLQSSVGAIVEIIVVILLALAVLILMFFAIPFGVGIPFAIPLLVIFIMISIPGIMVYIIEVMILKKMVNPLPGIPTCFFGDTQIKLQNGNKVKIKDLDVGMILENNNIVTAKMKLAFINKDIYNLGNVLCTGEHKVLYDNNWIEIKNHPESILTNKKSDYLYCINTSNKTIIINDITFADWDELNNSEIEEIKNKCSNYLPKNSNLEDFHKYLDGGFHENTKIELQDGDNINIKDIEVNNILKFGERVIGIIKIKADDLEVKEFILENGYNFKGGPNLHICDVDLGMVSTLDLYGIKSEEKEKYLY
;
A
#
# COMPACT_ATOMS: atom_id res chain seq x y z
N ARG A 1 -53.63 24.23 -1.24
CA ARG A 1 -52.95 24.58 -2.51
C ARG A 1 -51.44 24.30 -2.44
N ILE A 2 -50.75 24.61 -1.36
CA ILE A 2 -49.31 24.37 -1.19
C ILE A 2 -48.98 22.86 -1.23
N LEU A 3 -49.74 22.02 -0.55
CA LEU A 3 -49.54 20.57 -0.54
C LEU A 3 -49.61 19.94 -1.94
N ASN A 4 -50.48 20.44 -2.82
CA ASN A 4 -50.65 19.92 -4.19
C ASN A 4 -49.48 20.26 -5.11
N VAL A 5 -48.55 21.13 -4.70
CA VAL A 5 -47.30 21.44 -5.41
C VAL A 5 -46.13 20.71 -4.75
N LEU A 6 -46.16 20.54 -3.42
CA LEU A 6 -45.10 19.88 -2.67
C LEU A 6 -45.00 18.36 -2.99
N ILE A 7 -46.11 17.67 -3.11
CA ILE A 7 -46.13 16.23 -3.38
C ILE A 7 -45.50 15.91 -4.76
N PRO A 8 -45.89 16.58 -5.89
CA PRO A 8 -45.20 16.37 -7.16
C PRO A 8 -43.74 16.71 -7.15
N LEU A 9 -43.32 17.74 -6.39
CA LEU A 9 -41.92 18.15 -6.24
C LEU A 9 -41.08 17.06 -5.52
N GLN A 10 -41.63 16.48 -4.44
CA GLN A 10 -41.00 15.36 -3.73
C GLN A 10 -40.86 14.12 -4.64
N LEU A 11 -41.90 13.80 -5.42
CA LEU A 11 -41.86 12.70 -6.39
C LEU A 11 -40.80 12.89 -7.48
N ILE A 12 -40.64 14.13 -7.94
CA ILE A 12 -39.58 14.46 -8.92
C ILE A 12 -38.18 14.28 -8.27
N LEU A 13 -37.97 14.79 -7.05
CA LEU A 13 -36.73 14.64 -6.33
C LEU A 13 -36.36 13.16 -6.08
N ILE A 14 -37.34 12.34 -5.69
CA ILE A 14 -37.14 10.90 -5.50
C ILE A 14 -36.76 10.23 -6.84
N LYS A 15 -37.42 10.57 -7.94
CA LYS A 15 -37.06 10.03 -9.26
C LYS A 15 -35.68 10.47 -9.74
N VAL A 16 -35.31 11.70 -9.47
CA VAL A 16 -33.98 12.22 -9.81
C VAL A 16 -32.92 11.50 -8.97
N LYS A 17 -33.12 11.34 -7.65
CA LYS A 17 -32.24 10.54 -6.76
C LYS A 17 -32.12 9.10 -7.28
N ASP A 18 -33.22 8.43 -7.62
CA ASP A 18 -33.24 7.06 -8.14
C ASP A 18 -32.46 6.94 -9.49
N MET A 19 -32.56 7.96 -10.33
CA MET A 19 -31.83 8.01 -11.60
C MET A 19 -30.34 8.15 -11.38
N PHE A 20 -29.89 9.00 -10.42
CA PHE A 20 -28.48 9.14 -10.06
C PHE A 20 -27.93 7.85 -9.47
N ASN A 21 -28.62 7.19 -8.53
CA ASN A 21 -28.19 5.93 -7.92
C ASN A 21 -28.06 4.80 -8.97
N LYS A 22 -28.98 4.74 -9.95
CA LYS A 22 -28.87 3.79 -11.06
C LYS A 22 -27.69 4.11 -11.99
N SER A 23 -27.44 5.38 -12.26
CA SER A 23 -26.29 5.82 -13.06
C SER A 23 -24.97 5.47 -12.38
N GLU A 24 -24.88 5.64 -11.07
CA GLU A 24 -23.70 5.27 -10.27
C GLU A 24 -23.46 3.75 -10.28
N GLY A 25 -24.50 2.94 -10.11
CA GLY A 25 -24.42 1.48 -10.23
C GLY A 25 -23.91 1.03 -11.60
N ILE A 26 -24.39 1.66 -12.68
CA ILE A 26 -23.91 1.39 -14.05
C ILE A 26 -22.45 1.79 -14.22
N MET A 27 -22.07 2.95 -13.70
CA MET A 27 -20.70 3.47 -13.79
C MET A 27 -19.71 2.60 -12.98
N SER A 28 -20.10 2.19 -11.78
CA SER A 28 -19.35 1.26 -10.95
C SER A 28 -19.16 -0.09 -11.65
N SER A 29 -20.22 -0.67 -12.19
CA SER A 29 -20.16 -1.91 -12.98
C SER A 29 -19.26 -1.78 -14.21
N ALA A 30 -19.30 -0.65 -14.90
CA ALA A 30 -18.43 -0.37 -16.05
C ALA A 30 -16.95 -0.30 -15.63
N VAL A 31 -16.64 0.34 -14.50
CA VAL A 31 -15.28 0.42 -13.96
C VAL A 31 -14.75 -0.97 -13.59
N TYR A 32 -15.54 -1.81 -12.89
CA TYR A 32 -15.14 -3.18 -12.58
C TYR A 32 -14.96 -4.05 -13.83
N THR A 33 -15.80 -3.85 -14.83
CA THR A 33 -15.66 -4.56 -16.13
C THR A 33 -14.37 -4.14 -16.82
N LEU A 34 -14.06 -2.85 -16.89
CA LEU A 34 -12.80 -2.34 -17.45
C LEU A 34 -11.58 -2.87 -16.69
N LEU A 35 -11.66 -2.90 -15.37
CA LEU A 35 -10.59 -3.44 -14.52
C LEU A 35 -10.38 -4.94 -14.77
N SER A 36 -11.45 -5.71 -14.90
CA SER A 36 -11.40 -7.15 -15.24
C SER A 36 -10.79 -7.38 -16.61
N ILE A 37 -11.18 -6.61 -17.62
CA ILE A 37 -10.60 -6.66 -18.98
C ILE A 37 -9.11 -6.32 -18.91
N TYR A 38 -8.73 -5.30 -18.16
CA TYR A 38 -7.36 -4.90 -17.97
C TYR A 38 -6.50 -6.05 -17.39
N TYR A 39 -6.92 -6.68 -16.28
CA TYR A 39 -6.19 -7.80 -15.68
C TYR A 39 -6.12 -9.01 -16.60
N THR A 40 -7.17 -9.27 -17.37
CA THR A 40 -7.18 -10.35 -18.36
C THR A 40 -6.17 -10.08 -19.47
N LEU A 41 -6.10 -8.86 -19.97
CA LEU A 41 -5.10 -8.45 -20.98
C LEU A 41 -3.69 -8.54 -20.42
N GLN A 42 -3.45 -8.08 -19.20
CA GLN A 42 -2.14 -8.17 -18.55
C GLN A 42 -1.67 -9.62 -18.41
N SER A 43 -2.55 -10.51 -17.92
CA SER A 43 -2.25 -11.94 -17.80
C SER A 43 -1.98 -12.59 -19.16
N SER A 44 -2.76 -12.22 -20.18
CA SER A 44 -2.60 -12.76 -21.55
C SER A 44 -1.28 -12.31 -22.18
N VAL A 45 -0.90 -11.04 -22.02
CA VAL A 45 0.38 -10.52 -22.51
C VAL A 45 1.56 -11.19 -21.79
N GLY A 46 1.49 -11.37 -20.47
CA GLY A 46 2.49 -12.11 -19.70
C GLY A 46 2.69 -13.55 -20.20
N ALA A 47 1.58 -14.27 -20.44
CA ALA A 47 1.64 -15.63 -21.00
C ALA A 47 2.28 -15.67 -22.41
N ILE A 48 1.97 -14.68 -23.25
CA ILE A 48 2.59 -14.58 -24.59
C ILE A 48 4.10 -14.35 -24.48
N VAL A 49 4.55 -13.48 -23.58
CA VAL A 49 5.98 -13.22 -23.36
C VAL A 49 6.69 -14.50 -22.89
N GLU A 50 6.09 -15.25 -21.97
CA GLU A 50 6.64 -16.54 -21.49
C GLU A 50 6.81 -17.54 -22.63
N ILE A 51 5.79 -17.69 -23.49
CA ILE A 51 5.85 -18.57 -24.66
C ILE A 51 6.96 -18.13 -25.63
N ILE A 52 7.08 -16.82 -25.91
CA ILE A 52 8.13 -16.29 -26.80
C ILE A 52 9.51 -16.60 -26.24
N VAL A 53 9.73 -16.41 -24.93
CA VAL A 53 11.02 -16.70 -24.28
C VAL A 53 11.38 -18.19 -24.41
N VAL A 54 10.42 -19.09 -24.17
CA VAL A 54 10.64 -20.55 -24.32
C VAL A 54 11.01 -20.91 -25.78
N ILE A 55 10.30 -20.35 -26.77
CA ILE A 55 10.60 -20.58 -28.19
C ILE A 55 12.00 -20.07 -28.54
N LEU A 56 12.37 -18.86 -28.12
CA LEU A 56 13.68 -18.29 -28.38
C LEU A 56 14.80 -19.12 -27.75
N LEU A 57 14.59 -19.64 -26.55
CA LEU A 57 15.54 -20.47 -25.83
C LEU A 57 15.74 -21.82 -26.57
N ALA A 58 14.65 -22.45 -27.05
CA ALA A 58 14.70 -23.65 -27.82
C ALA A 58 15.41 -23.44 -29.16
N LEU A 59 15.14 -22.33 -29.87
CA LEU A 59 15.83 -21.98 -31.13
C LEU A 59 17.31 -21.72 -30.87
N ALA A 60 17.70 -21.03 -29.81
CA ALA A 60 19.10 -20.78 -29.46
C ALA A 60 19.87 -22.09 -29.25
N VAL A 61 19.27 -23.04 -28.51
CA VAL A 61 19.88 -24.39 -28.32
C VAL A 61 20.06 -25.12 -29.66
N LEU A 62 19.04 -25.13 -30.53
CA LEU A 62 19.13 -25.77 -31.85
C LEU A 62 20.20 -25.12 -32.71
N ILE A 63 20.30 -23.80 -32.76
CA ILE A 63 21.33 -23.07 -33.48
C ILE A 63 22.73 -23.48 -32.99
N LEU A 64 22.94 -23.51 -31.68
CA LEU A 64 24.21 -23.93 -31.10
C LEU A 64 24.54 -25.39 -31.43
N MET A 65 23.56 -26.29 -31.41
CA MET A 65 23.77 -27.69 -31.81
C MET A 65 24.23 -27.81 -33.27
N PHE A 66 23.61 -27.09 -34.19
CA PHE A 66 24.01 -27.11 -35.60
C PHE A 66 25.40 -26.49 -35.83
N PHE A 67 25.77 -25.43 -35.13
CA PHE A 67 27.12 -24.86 -35.20
C PHE A 67 28.19 -25.79 -34.59
N ALA A 68 27.83 -26.65 -33.64
CA ALA A 68 28.76 -27.62 -33.07
C ALA A 68 29.09 -28.81 -33.98
N ILE A 69 28.37 -29.00 -35.08
CA ILE A 69 28.65 -30.05 -36.06
C ILE A 69 29.97 -29.76 -36.78
N PRO A 70 30.96 -30.68 -36.73
CA PRO A 70 32.25 -30.47 -37.36
C PRO A 70 32.12 -30.36 -38.91
N PHE A 71 33.15 -29.81 -39.54
CA PHE A 71 33.26 -29.62 -41.00
C PHE A 71 32.26 -28.65 -41.64
N GLY A 72 31.53 -27.83 -40.83
CA GLY A 72 30.63 -26.81 -41.37
C GLY A 72 29.33 -27.34 -41.98
N VAL A 73 29.07 -28.65 -41.91
CA VAL A 73 27.85 -29.28 -42.47
C VAL A 73 26.56 -28.76 -41.81
N GLY A 74 26.63 -28.29 -40.58
CA GLY A 74 25.48 -27.73 -39.83
C GLY A 74 25.13 -26.29 -40.22
N ILE A 75 26.05 -25.52 -40.83
CA ILE A 75 25.85 -24.10 -41.14
C ILE A 75 24.63 -23.84 -42.04
N PRO A 76 24.35 -24.59 -43.11
CA PRO A 76 23.16 -24.37 -43.94
C PRO A 76 21.84 -24.52 -43.18
N PHE A 77 21.82 -25.28 -42.10
CA PHE A 77 20.64 -25.45 -41.21
C PHE A 77 20.59 -24.41 -40.10
N ALA A 78 21.74 -23.97 -39.58
CA ALA A 78 21.81 -22.94 -38.53
C ALA A 78 21.38 -21.55 -39.03
N ILE A 79 21.74 -21.17 -40.27
CA ILE A 79 21.44 -19.83 -40.82
C ILE A 79 19.92 -19.56 -40.89
N PRO A 80 19.06 -20.44 -41.46
CA PRO A 80 17.60 -20.22 -41.46
C PRO A 80 17.03 -20.12 -40.08
N LEU A 81 17.50 -20.92 -39.13
CA LEU A 81 17.05 -20.85 -37.72
C LEU A 81 17.46 -19.53 -37.05
N LEU A 82 18.64 -19.02 -37.36
CA LEU A 82 19.10 -17.72 -36.89
C LEU A 82 18.22 -16.58 -37.41
N VAL A 83 17.81 -16.64 -38.67
CA VAL A 83 16.89 -15.67 -39.28
C VAL A 83 15.53 -15.71 -38.54
N ILE A 84 14.97 -16.89 -38.29
CA ILE A 84 13.71 -17.08 -37.54
C ILE A 84 13.86 -16.54 -36.12
N PHE A 85 14.99 -16.83 -35.46
CA PHE A 85 15.28 -16.31 -34.11
C PHE A 85 15.23 -14.77 -34.07
N ILE A 86 15.88 -14.10 -35.01
CA ILE A 86 15.89 -12.62 -35.11
C ILE A 86 14.47 -12.10 -35.41
N MET A 87 13.73 -12.74 -36.31
CA MET A 87 12.35 -12.32 -36.66
C MET A 87 11.38 -12.43 -35.49
N ILE A 88 11.57 -13.39 -34.58
CA ILE A 88 10.74 -13.55 -33.37
C ILE A 88 11.23 -12.64 -32.23
N SER A 89 12.54 -12.40 -32.11
CA SER A 89 13.13 -11.58 -31.05
C SER A 89 12.66 -10.13 -31.09
N ILE A 90 12.56 -9.53 -32.28
CA ILE A 90 12.19 -8.11 -32.42
C ILE A 90 10.76 -7.85 -31.92
N PRO A 91 9.71 -8.57 -32.41
CA PRO A 91 8.36 -8.43 -31.85
C PRO A 91 8.29 -8.83 -30.37
N GLY A 92 9.02 -9.86 -29.94
CA GLY A 92 9.08 -10.31 -28.56
C GLY A 92 9.59 -9.22 -27.60
N ILE A 93 10.65 -8.52 -27.98
CA ILE A 93 11.15 -7.36 -27.21
C ILE A 93 10.12 -6.24 -27.16
N MET A 94 9.42 -5.96 -28.25
CA MET A 94 8.36 -4.94 -28.27
C MET A 94 7.22 -5.30 -27.31
N VAL A 95 6.75 -6.55 -27.33
CA VAL A 95 5.70 -7.02 -26.40
C VAL A 95 6.18 -6.95 -24.95
N TYR A 96 7.43 -7.33 -24.68
CA TYR A 96 8.04 -7.20 -23.35
C TYR A 96 8.13 -5.73 -22.88
N ILE A 97 8.49 -4.81 -23.77
CA ILE A 97 8.51 -3.37 -23.47
C ILE A 97 7.10 -2.86 -23.15
N ILE A 98 6.08 -3.29 -23.88
CA ILE A 98 4.68 -2.95 -23.63
C ILE A 98 4.25 -3.49 -22.26
N GLU A 99 4.57 -4.73 -21.93
CA GLU A 99 4.27 -5.32 -20.62
C GLU A 99 4.92 -4.53 -19.48
N VAL A 100 6.24 -4.31 -19.55
CA VAL A 100 7.00 -3.69 -18.47
C VAL A 100 6.76 -2.18 -18.37
N MET A 101 6.72 -1.46 -19.49
CA MET A 101 6.62 0.00 -19.47
C MET A 101 5.19 0.53 -19.41
N ILE A 102 4.24 -0.15 -20.04
CA ILE A 102 2.86 0.32 -20.14
C ILE A 102 1.98 -0.40 -19.12
N LEU A 103 1.92 -1.73 -19.18
CA LEU A 103 1.00 -2.49 -18.34
C LEU A 103 1.43 -2.51 -16.87
N LYS A 104 2.71 -2.69 -16.55
CA LYS A 104 3.20 -2.62 -15.15
C LYS A 104 3.23 -1.19 -14.57
N LYS A 105 3.36 -0.17 -15.41
CA LYS A 105 3.32 1.23 -14.96
C LYS A 105 1.91 1.81 -14.85
N MET A 106 0.93 1.29 -15.61
CA MET A 106 -0.48 1.72 -15.50
C MET A 106 -1.17 1.17 -14.26
N VAL A 107 -0.74 0.02 -13.76
CA VAL A 107 -1.09 -0.39 -12.41
C VAL A 107 -0.09 0.31 -11.50
N ASN A 108 -0.48 1.47 -10.97
CA ASN A 108 0.02 1.77 -9.64
C ASN A 108 -0.23 0.51 -8.82
N PRO A 109 0.79 -0.18 -8.31
CA PRO A 109 0.51 -1.22 -7.34
C PRO A 109 -0.42 -0.59 -6.32
N LEU A 110 -1.43 -1.33 -5.87
CA LEU A 110 -2.12 -1.08 -4.60
C LEU A 110 -1.15 -0.33 -3.69
N PRO A 111 -1.56 0.85 -3.11
CA PRO A 111 -0.66 1.77 -2.40
C PRO A 111 0.41 0.96 -1.72
N GLY A 112 1.66 1.15 -2.13
CA GLY A 112 2.75 0.18 -2.14
C GLY A 112 2.71 -0.71 -0.91
N ILE A 113 2.76 -2.02 -1.11
CA ILE A 113 2.90 -2.93 0.04
C ILE A 113 4.02 -2.35 0.89
N PRO A 114 3.71 -1.99 2.14
CA PRO A 114 4.59 -1.14 2.93
C PRO A 114 5.99 -1.73 3.02
N THR A 115 6.94 -0.87 2.95
CA THR A 115 8.35 -1.16 3.15
C THR A 115 8.59 -1.43 4.63
N CYS A 116 9.19 -2.55 4.97
CA CYS A 116 9.19 -3.06 6.33
C CYS A 116 10.47 -3.79 6.72
N PHE A 117 10.65 -3.94 8.03
CA PHE A 117 11.76 -4.64 8.68
C PHE A 117 11.35 -6.01 9.19
N PHE A 118 12.32 -6.89 9.39
CA PHE A 118 12.13 -8.13 10.14
C PHE A 118 11.85 -7.84 11.61
N GLY A 119 10.96 -8.63 12.23
CA GLY A 119 10.53 -8.42 13.61
C GLY A 119 11.63 -8.45 14.66
N ASP A 120 12.76 -9.11 14.40
CA ASP A 120 13.91 -9.18 15.31
C ASP A 120 14.91 -8.01 15.16
N THR A 121 14.63 -7.05 14.27
CA THR A 121 15.44 -5.83 14.11
C THR A 121 15.48 -5.06 15.44
N GLN A 122 16.69 -4.76 15.90
CA GLN A 122 16.94 -4.09 17.20
C GLN A 122 16.87 -2.58 17.04
N ILE A 123 15.97 -1.94 17.76
CA ILE A 123 15.81 -0.48 17.81
C ILE A 123 16.30 0.03 19.17
N LYS A 124 17.09 1.10 19.17
CA LYS A 124 17.62 1.71 20.38
C LYS A 124 16.64 2.73 20.96
N LEU A 125 16.29 2.56 22.24
CA LEU A 125 15.46 3.49 22.99
C LEU A 125 16.31 4.63 23.58
N GLN A 126 15.63 5.71 24.01
CA GLN A 126 16.25 6.86 24.65
C GLN A 126 17.09 6.49 25.87
N ASN A 127 16.68 5.49 26.65
CA ASN A 127 17.40 5.01 27.84
C ASN A 127 18.63 4.13 27.49
N GLY A 128 18.97 3.97 26.21
CA GLY A 128 20.08 3.16 25.73
C GLY A 128 19.78 1.66 25.55
N ASN A 129 18.64 1.18 26.04
CA ASN A 129 18.23 -0.22 25.85
C ASN A 129 17.87 -0.48 24.39
N LYS A 130 18.08 -1.74 23.93
CA LYS A 130 17.62 -2.19 22.62
C LYS A 130 16.41 -3.07 22.76
N VAL A 131 15.40 -2.82 21.90
CA VAL A 131 14.15 -3.56 21.84
C VAL A 131 13.93 -4.03 20.40
N LYS A 132 13.41 -5.24 20.21
CA LYS A 132 13.03 -5.72 18.88
C LYS A 132 11.86 -4.90 18.33
N ILE A 133 11.85 -4.58 17.04
CA ILE A 133 10.77 -3.77 16.43
C ILE A 133 9.39 -4.41 16.63
N LYS A 134 9.29 -5.75 16.66
CA LYS A 134 8.04 -6.46 16.96
C LYS A 134 7.52 -6.20 18.38
N ASP A 135 8.41 -5.91 19.33
CA ASP A 135 8.11 -5.70 20.74
C ASP A 135 8.02 -4.20 21.11
N LEU A 136 8.31 -3.28 20.15
CA LEU A 136 8.04 -1.86 20.32
C LEU A 136 6.55 -1.62 20.46
N ASP A 137 6.18 -0.61 21.24
CA ASP A 137 4.79 -0.12 21.30
C ASP A 137 4.73 1.38 20.97
N VAL A 138 3.56 1.82 20.55
CA VAL A 138 3.25 3.21 20.27
C VAL A 138 3.41 4.05 21.54
N GLY A 139 4.03 5.24 21.40
CA GLY A 139 4.36 6.13 22.49
C GLY A 139 5.75 5.87 23.11
N MET A 140 6.45 4.78 22.75
CA MET A 140 7.85 4.58 23.17
C MET A 140 8.76 5.64 22.54
N ILE A 141 9.78 6.05 23.31
CA ILE A 141 10.73 7.07 22.88
C ILE A 141 12.02 6.40 22.43
N LEU A 142 12.34 6.57 21.17
CA LEU A 142 13.55 6.10 20.55
C LEU A 142 14.71 7.06 20.85
N GLU A 143 15.93 6.70 20.43
CA GLU A 143 17.09 7.59 20.44
C GLU A 143 16.73 8.95 19.80
N ASN A 144 17.37 10.03 20.28
CA ASN A 144 17.13 11.41 19.84
C ASN A 144 15.71 11.96 20.08
N ASN A 145 15.04 11.52 21.15
CA ASN A 145 13.68 11.94 21.52
C ASN A 145 12.64 11.68 20.42
N ASN A 146 12.88 10.71 19.57
CA ASN A 146 11.97 10.36 18.48
C ASN A 146 10.86 9.44 19.00
N ILE A 147 9.61 9.87 18.91
CA ILE A 147 8.44 9.16 19.47
C ILE A 147 7.85 8.24 18.40
N VAL A 148 7.56 7.00 18.77
CA VAL A 148 6.79 6.08 17.92
C VAL A 148 5.33 6.53 17.88
N THR A 149 4.86 7.02 16.75
CA THR A 149 3.50 7.53 16.55
C THR A 149 2.54 6.49 15.98
N ALA A 150 3.06 5.52 15.21
CA ALA A 150 2.29 4.36 14.76
C ALA A 150 3.18 3.12 14.66
N LYS A 151 2.56 1.96 14.78
CA LYS A 151 3.19 0.64 14.58
C LYS A 151 2.34 -0.21 13.66
N MET A 152 3.01 -0.86 12.73
CA MET A 152 2.39 -1.76 11.76
C MET A 152 2.97 -3.15 11.84
N LYS A 153 2.07 -4.14 11.72
CA LYS A 153 2.37 -5.55 11.55
C LYS A 153 1.71 -6.03 10.28
N LEU A 154 2.47 -6.60 9.37
CA LEU A 154 2.02 -7.00 8.04
C LEU A 154 2.34 -8.47 7.78
N ALA A 155 1.47 -9.15 7.04
CA ALA A 155 1.80 -10.46 6.48
C ALA A 155 2.98 -10.32 5.51
N PHE A 156 3.91 -11.27 5.56
CA PHE A 156 4.97 -11.33 4.56
C PHE A 156 4.39 -11.75 3.20
N ILE A 157 4.51 -10.88 2.22
CA ILE A 157 4.04 -11.12 0.85
C ILE A 157 5.28 -11.17 -0.04
N ASN A 158 5.84 -12.32 -0.25
CA ASN A 158 6.89 -12.72 -1.21
C ASN A 158 7.72 -11.55 -1.81
N LYS A 159 8.33 -10.76 -0.93
CA LYS A 159 9.18 -9.62 -1.28
C LYS A 159 10.65 -9.99 -1.18
N ASP A 160 11.47 -9.33 -2.00
CA ASP A 160 12.92 -9.43 -1.90
C ASP A 160 13.41 -8.76 -0.61
N ILE A 161 14.17 -9.52 0.17
CA ILE A 161 14.73 -9.07 1.43
C ILE A 161 16.22 -8.81 1.29
N TYR A 162 16.61 -7.62 1.66
CA TYR A 162 17.99 -7.19 1.65
C TYR A 162 18.57 -7.07 3.07
N ASN A 163 19.86 -7.30 3.19
CA ASN A 163 20.62 -7.05 4.40
C ASN A 163 21.50 -5.82 4.18
N LEU A 164 21.33 -4.80 5.02
CA LEU A 164 22.17 -3.61 5.07
C LEU A 164 22.60 -3.37 6.53
N GLY A 165 23.91 -3.43 6.82
CA GLY A 165 24.43 -3.21 8.17
C GLY A 165 23.81 -4.13 9.24
N ASN A 166 23.55 -5.41 8.91
CA ASN A 166 22.81 -6.39 9.72
C ASN A 166 21.33 -6.06 9.96
N VAL A 167 20.76 -5.17 9.19
CA VAL A 167 19.32 -4.87 9.16
C VAL A 167 18.67 -5.60 7.99
N LEU A 168 17.67 -6.42 8.27
CA LEU A 168 16.89 -7.13 7.24
C LEU A 168 15.61 -6.36 6.96
N CYS A 169 15.40 -5.97 5.71
CA CYS A 169 14.25 -5.17 5.29
C CYS A 169 13.92 -5.40 3.80
N THR A 170 12.78 -4.92 3.38
CA THR A 170 12.35 -4.98 1.97
C THR A 170 13.20 -4.06 1.11
N GLY A 171 13.42 -4.45 -0.15
CA GLY A 171 14.32 -3.75 -1.06
C GLY A 171 13.89 -2.34 -1.44
N GLU A 172 12.60 -2.05 -1.41
CA GLU A 172 12.03 -0.74 -1.72
C GLU A 172 12.12 0.27 -0.57
N HIS A 173 12.48 -0.19 0.66
CA HIS A 173 12.59 0.72 1.82
C HIS A 173 13.66 1.77 1.58
N LYS A 174 13.36 3.03 1.92
CA LYS A 174 14.28 4.14 1.71
C LYS A 174 15.31 4.25 2.83
N VAL A 175 16.54 4.48 2.45
CA VAL A 175 17.70 4.71 3.34
C VAL A 175 18.43 5.97 2.90
N LEU A 176 18.94 6.73 3.86
CA LEU A 176 19.73 7.92 3.59
C LEU A 176 21.17 7.50 3.26
N TYR A 177 21.61 7.76 2.04
CA TYR A 177 22.96 7.51 1.57
C TYR A 177 23.49 8.73 0.82
N ASP A 178 24.64 9.23 1.22
CA ASP A 178 25.28 10.41 0.62
C ASP A 178 24.32 11.62 0.48
N ASN A 179 23.57 11.91 1.57
CA ASN A 179 22.53 12.94 1.65
C ASN A 179 21.32 12.77 0.69
N ASN A 180 21.15 11.59 0.08
CA ASN A 180 20.03 11.28 -0.79
C ASN A 180 19.23 10.09 -0.25
N TRP A 181 17.91 10.14 -0.37
CA TRP A 181 17.04 9.01 -0.10
C TRP A 181 17.07 8.06 -1.30
N ILE A 182 17.57 6.84 -1.09
CA ILE A 182 17.61 5.77 -2.10
C ILE A 182 16.90 4.53 -1.57
N GLU A 183 16.38 3.71 -2.46
CA GLU A 183 15.88 2.38 -2.09
C GLU A 183 17.03 1.46 -1.68
N ILE A 184 16.84 0.63 -0.64
CA ILE A 184 17.89 -0.27 -0.11
C ILE A 184 18.45 -1.19 -1.19
N LYS A 185 17.62 -1.68 -2.11
CA LYS A 185 18.12 -2.52 -3.22
C LYS A 185 19.17 -1.82 -4.11
N ASN A 186 19.21 -0.48 -4.08
CA ASN A 186 20.16 0.34 -4.85
C ASN A 186 21.35 0.79 -3.99
N HIS A 187 21.38 0.46 -2.69
CA HIS A 187 22.50 0.84 -1.82
C HIS A 187 23.74 -0.02 -2.12
N PRO A 188 24.94 0.56 -2.27
CA PRO A 188 26.16 -0.20 -2.67
C PRO A 188 26.52 -1.36 -1.76
N GLU A 189 26.22 -1.26 -0.46
CA GLU A 189 26.54 -2.26 0.56
C GLU A 189 25.38 -3.21 0.87
N SER A 190 24.24 -3.07 0.18
CA SER A 190 23.11 -3.95 0.40
C SER A 190 23.30 -5.31 -0.26
N ILE A 191 22.87 -6.37 0.40
CA ILE A 191 23.00 -7.74 -0.07
C ILE A 191 21.62 -8.39 -0.11
N LEU A 192 21.19 -8.85 -1.29
CA LEU A 192 19.98 -9.64 -1.44
C LEU A 192 20.08 -10.95 -0.65
N THR A 193 19.04 -11.31 0.07
CA THR A 193 18.99 -12.52 0.89
C THR A 193 17.78 -13.39 0.53
N ASN A 194 17.87 -14.68 0.84
CA ASN A 194 16.75 -15.63 0.70
C ASN A 194 15.94 -15.78 2.01
N LYS A 195 16.10 -14.84 2.96
CA LYS A 195 15.39 -14.94 4.24
C LYS A 195 13.91 -14.67 4.08
N LYS A 196 13.10 -15.41 4.82
CA LYS A 196 11.63 -15.25 4.90
C LYS A 196 11.22 -15.05 6.34
N SER A 197 10.08 -14.44 6.55
CA SER A 197 9.44 -14.23 7.85
C SER A 197 7.94 -14.37 7.68
N ASP A 198 7.21 -14.75 8.73
CA ASP A 198 5.74 -14.76 8.67
C ASP A 198 5.18 -13.34 8.64
N TYR A 199 5.85 -12.41 9.32
CA TYR A 199 5.43 -11.01 9.45
C TYR A 199 6.59 -10.05 9.28
N LEU A 200 6.25 -8.89 8.74
CA LEU A 200 7.11 -7.71 8.69
C LEU A 200 6.53 -6.61 9.58
N TYR A 201 7.40 -5.70 10.01
CA TYR A 201 7.04 -4.61 10.92
C TYR A 201 7.58 -3.30 10.41
N CYS A 202 6.79 -2.25 10.57
CA CYS A 202 7.23 -0.87 10.37
C CYS A 202 6.68 0.02 11.48
N ILE A 203 7.23 1.21 11.61
CA ILE A 203 6.79 2.23 12.55
C ILE A 203 6.76 3.58 11.86
N ASN A 204 5.83 4.44 12.30
CA ASN A 204 5.94 5.86 12.09
C ASN A 204 6.54 6.52 13.32
N THR A 205 7.21 7.62 13.09
CA THR A 205 7.90 8.37 14.15
C THR A 205 7.65 9.87 14.03
N SER A 206 7.81 10.60 15.13
CA SER A 206 7.66 12.05 15.14
C SER A 206 8.66 12.78 14.23
N ASN A 207 9.82 12.19 13.99
CA ASN A 207 10.88 12.77 13.13
C ASN A 207 10.88 12.23 11.69
N LYS A 208 9.93 11.33 11.35
CA LYS A 208 9.84 10.69 10.03
C LYS A 208 11.07 9.88 9.62
N THR A 209 11.93 9.52 10.57
CA THR A 209 13.15 8.74 10.35
C THR A 209 13.41 7.75 11.48
N ILE A 210 14.12 6.68 11.18
CA ILE A 210 14.52 5.64 12.16
C ILE A 210 16.03 5.42 12.04
N ILE A 211 16.74 5.46 13.16
CA ILE A 211 18.17 5.17 13.19
C ILE A 211 18.38 3.74 13.71
N ILE A 212 19.02 2.90 12.91
CA ILE A 212 19.32 1.50 13.24
C ILE A 212 20.77 1.22 12.87
N ASN A 213 21.60 0.85 13.85
CA ASN A 213 23.03 0.58 13.64
C ASN A 213 23.76 1.71 12.90
N ASP A 214 23.50 2.96 13.32
CA ASP A 214 24.05 4.21 12.75
C ASP A 214 23.63 4.49 11.29
N ILE A 215 22.68 3.73 10.74
CA ILE A 215 22.12 3.94 9.43
C ILE A 215 20.74 4.60 9.60
N THR A 216 20.47 5.65 8.83
CA THR A 216 19.19 6.37 8.86
C THR A 216 18.24 5.83 7.79
N PHE A 217 17.14 5.28 8.22
CA PHE A 217 16.05 4.81 7.39
C PHE A 217 14.88 5.79 7.42
N ALA A 218 14.09 5.87 6.36
CA ALA A 218 12.78 6.51 6.40
C ALA A 218 11.85 5.72 7.33
N ASP A 219 10.84 6.38 7.89
CA ASP A 219 9.75 5.68 8.56
C ASP A 219 8.73 5.14 7.53
N TRP A 220 7.55 4.68 7.99
CA TRP A 220 6.51 4.17 7.11
C TRP A 220 6.06 5.15 6.04
N ASP A 221 5.96 6.44 6.34
CA ASP A 221 5.45 7.45 5.40
C ASP A 221 6.41 7.70 4.24
N GLU A 222 7.70 7.40 4.42
CA GLU A 222 8.77 7.57 3.41
C GLU A 222 8.78 8.93 2.72
N LEU A 223 8.33 9.98 3.43
CA LEU A 223 8.19 11.32 2.90
C LEU A 223 9.54 12.01 2.71
N ASN A 224 9.71 12.65 1.56
CA ASN A 224 10.78 13.61 1.32
C ASN A 224 10.25 15.05 1.48
N ASN A 225 11.14 16.03 1.49
CA ASN A 225 10.78 17.41 1.72
C ASN A 225 9.77 17.97 0.71
N SER A 226 9.82 17.55 -0.56
CA SER A 226 8.88 18.00 -1.60
C SER A 226 7.49 17.38 -1.41
N GLU A 227 7.42 16.12 -1.01
CA GLU A 227 6.17 15.44 -0.68
C GLU A 227 5.51 16.07 0.55
N ILE A 228 6.32 16.42 1.57
CA ILE A 228 5.84 17.14 2.76
C ILE A 228 5.21 18.49 2.37
N GLU A 229 5.86 19.27 1.51
CA GLU A 229 5.32 20.55 1.05
C GLU A 229 4.06 20.37 0.18
N GLU A 230 4.00 19.32 -0.64
CA GLU A 230 2.80 18.99 -1.42
C GLU A 230 1.61 18.64 -0.51
N ILE A 231 1.84 17.83 0.55
CA ILE A 231 0.81 17.49 1.54
C ILE A 231 0.34 18.74 2.26
N LYS A 232 1.25 19.63 2.71
CA LYS A 232 0.88 20.90 3.34
C LYS A 232 -0.02 21.74 2.44
N ASN A 233 0.30 21.83 1.16
CA ASN A 233 -0.49 22.60 0.20
C ASN A 233 -1.88 22.00 -0.02
N LYS A 234 -1.98 20.68 -0.17
CA LYS A 234 -3.27 19.95 -0.32
C LYS A 234 -4.14 20.06 0.92
N CYS A 235 -3.52 19.99 2.10
CA CYS A 235 -4.21 20.02 3.38
C CYS A 235 -4.27 21.44 4.00
N SER A 236 -4.06 22.49 3.23
CA SER A 236 -4.01 23.88 3.72
C SER A 236 -5.28 24.35 4.45
N ASN A 237 -6.42 23.68 4.22
CA ASN A 237 -7.68 23.96 4.92
C ASN A 237 -7.72 23.33 6.33
N TYR A 238 -6.91 22.32 6.58
CA TYR A 238 -6.91 21.52 7.82
C TYR A 238 -5.64 21.71 8.65
N LEU A 239 -4.51 21.98 8.01
CA LEU A 239 -3.22 22.16 8.67
C LEU A 239 -2.92 23.65 8.88
N PRO A 240 -2.47 24.08 10.08
CA PRO A 240 -1.94 25.42 10.28
C PRO A 240 -0.78 25.74 9.34
N LYS A 241 -0.67 27.02 8.92
CA LYS A 241 0.38 27.44 7.95
C LYS A 241 1.82 27.13 8.40
N ASN A 242 2.05 27.05 9.71
CA ASN A 242 3.36 26.79 10.32
C ASN A 242 3.46 25.38 10.90
N SER A 243 2.71 24.41 10.35
CA SER A 243 2.73 23.02 10.82
C SER A 243 4.12 22.40 10.69
N ASN A 244 4.55 21.71 11.72
CA ASN A 244 5.74 20.86 11.73
C ASN A 244 5.36 19.39 11.42
N LEU A 245 6.33 18.48 11.44
CA LEU A 245 6.09 17.06 11.18
C LEU A 245 5.20 16.37 12.24
N GLU A 246 5.25 16.87 13.49
CA GLU A 246 4.39 16.35 14.57
C GLU A 246 2.92 16.72 14.35
N ASP A 247 2.66 17.87 13.72
CA ASP A 247 1.29 18.29 13.40
C ASP A 247 0.67 17.41 12.32
N PHE A 248 1.48 16.82 11.44
CA PHE A 248 0.99 15.89 10.43
C PHE A 248 0.29 14.69 11.05
N HIS A 249 0.88 14.11 12.10
CA HIS A 249 0.24 13.04 12.84
C HIS A 249 -1.15 13.44 13.35
N LYS A 250 -1.32 14.67 13.86
CA LYS A 250 -2.59 15.15 14.39
C LYS A 250 -3.71 15.30 13.36
N TYR A 251 -3.37 15.62 12.12
CA TYR A 251 -4.36 16.01 11.11
C TYR A 251 -4.51 15.00 9.98
N LEU A 252 -3.49 14.18 9.72
CA LEU A 252 -3.47 13.24 8.60
C LEU A 252 -3.66 11.78 9.04
N ASP A 253 -3.28 11.43 10.26
CA ASP A 253 -3.47 10.09 10.76
C ASP A 253 -4.91 9.90 11.24
N GLY A 254 -5.47 8.74 10.94
CA GLY A 254 -6.81 8.35 11.34
C GLY A 254 -6.84 6.87 11.69
N GLY A 255 -7.97 6.44 12.20
CA GLY A 255 -8.21 5.04 12.54
C GLY A 255 -9.52 4.93 13.30
N PHE A 256 -10.00 3.72 13.48
CA PHE A 256 -11.19 3.43 14.25
C PHE A 256 -10.87 3.33 15.75
N HIS A 257 -11.86 3.66 16.56
CA HIS A 257 -11.82 3.40 18.01
C HIS A 257 -11.61 1.91 18.29
N GLU A 258 -10.83 1.57 19.30
CA GLU A 258 -10.41 0.21 19.65
C GLU A 258 -11.55 -0.82 19.80
N ASN A 259 -12.74 -0.37 20.22
CA ASN A 259 -13.92 -1.22 20.42
C ASN A 259 -14.83 -1.29 19.19
N THR A 260 -14.44 -0.72 18.05
CA THR A 260 -15.19 -0.87 16.79
C THR A 260 -15.33 -2.35 16.44
N LYS A 261 -16.56 -2.79 16.16
CA LYS A 261 -16.86 -4.19 15.88
C LYS A 261 -16.58 -4.54 14.44
N ILE A 262 -15.87 -5.64 14.25
CA ILE A 262 -15.56 -6.22 12.95
C ILE A 262 -16.15 -7.63 12.93
N GLU A 263 -16.97 -7.93 11.91
CA GLU A 263 -17.56 -9.24 11.70
C GLU A 263 -16.62 -10.11 10.87
N LEU A 264 -16.30 -11.29 11.38
CA LEU A 264 -15.49 -12.31 10.72
C LEU A 264 -16.37 -13.24 9.85
N GLN A 265 -15.73 -14.03 9.00
CA GLN A 265 -16.41 -14.94 8.09
C GLN A 265 -17.21 -16.05 8.80
N ASP A 266 -16.77 -16.47 9.97
CA ASP A 266 -17.45 -17.45 10.84
C ASP A 266 -18.67 -16.86 11.59
N GLY A 267 -18.92 -15.56 11.47
CA GLY A 267 -20.01 -14.83 12.11
C GLY A 267 -19.65 -14.23 13.47
N ASP A 268 -18.43 -14.43 13.94
CA ASP A 268 -17.95 -13.82 15.18
C ASP A 268 -17.75 -12.30 14.99
N ASN A 269 -18.11 -11.54 16.04
CA ASN A 269 -17.90 -10.09 16.11
C ASN A 269 -16.80 -9.79 17.13
N ILE A 270 -15.64 -9.38 16.66
CA ILE A 270 -14.51 -9.00 17.51
C ILE A 270 -14.28 -7.48 17.49
N ASN A 271 -13.58 -6.95 18.49
CA ASN A 271 -13.14 -5.57 18.45
C ASN A 271 -11.98 -5.42 17.47
N ILE A 272 -11.87 -4.24 16.84
CA ILE A 272 -10.78 -4.01 15.88
C ILE A 272 -9.39 -4.17 16.52
N LYS A 273 -9.22 -3.84 17.81
CA LYS A 273 -7.96 -4.04 18.55
C LYS A 273 -7.56 -5.51 18.72
N ASP A 274 -8.53 -6.43 18.63
CA ASP A 274 -8.34 -7.87 18.84
C ASP A 274 -8.20 -8.62 17.49
N ILE A 275 -8.29 -7.89 16.36
CA ILE A 275 -8.12 -8.46 15.03
C ILE A 275 -6.67 -8.90 14.82
N GLU A 276 -6.48 -10.01 14.12
CA GLU A 276 -5.16 -10.53 13.80
C GLU A 276 -4.91 -10.57 12.30
N VAL A 277 -3.64 -10.44 11.92
CA VAL A 277 -3.21 -10.64 10.53
C VAL A 277 -3.56 -12.08 10.11
N ASN A 278 -4.13 -12.24 8.93
CA ASN A 278 -4.71 -13.43 8.34
C ASN A 278 -6.14 -13.78 8.83
N ASN A 279 -6.77 -13.01 9.72
CA ASN A 279 -8.21 -13.18 9.93
C ASN A 279 -8.95 -12.98 8.59
N ILE A 280 -10.05 -13.70 8.41
CA ILE A 280 -10.93 -13.57 7.24
C ILE A 280 -12.16 -12.78 7.67
N LEU A 281 -12.43 -11.68 6.99
CA LEU A 281 -13.57 -10.84 7.24
C LEU A 281 -14.85 -11.45 6.64
N LYS A 282 -15.99 -10.92 6.99
CA LYS A 282 -17.34 -11.40 6.61
C LYS A 282 -17.51 -11.75 5.13
N PHE A 283 -16.95 -10.94 4.25
CA PHE A 283 -17.11 -11.10 2.80
C PHE A 283 -15.94 -11.85 2.14
N GLY A 284 -15.04 -12.44 2.93
CA GLY A 284 -13.93 -13.26 2.44
C GLY A 284 -12.60 -12.51 2.29
N GLU A 285 -12.55 -11.21 2.59
CA GLU A 285 -11.31 -10.44 2.59
C GLU A 285 -10.39 -10.92 3.73
N ARG A 286 -9.11 -11.06 3.44
CA ARG A 286 -8.11 -11.40 4.43
C ARG A 286 -7.41 -10.15 4.97
N VAL A 287 -7.29 -10.06 6.28
CA VAL A 287 -6.50 -9.03 6.95
C VAL A 287 -5.02 -9.24 6.63
N ILE A 288 -4.45 -8.35 5.85
CA ILE A 288 -3.03 -8.38 5.44
C ILE A 288 -2.13 -7.57 6.36
N GLY A 289 -2.69 -6.66 7.15
CA GLY A 289 -1.93 -5.82 8.06
C GLY A 289 -2.78 -5.20 9.14
N ILE A 290 -2.14 -4.81 10.23
CA ILE A 290 -2.73 -4.12 11.37
C ILE A 290 -1.87 -2.91 11.67
N ILE A 291 -2.53 -1.76 11.86
CA ILE A 291 -1.91 -0.51 12.24
C ILE A 291 -2.46 -0.10 13.60
N LYS A 292 -1.57 0.28 14.53
CA LYS A 292 -1.91 0.88 15.81
C LYS A 292 -1.33 2.28 15.84
N ILE A 293 -2.14 3.28 16.13
CA ILE A 293 -1.80 4.71 16.02
C ILE A 293 -1.91 5.36 17.40
N LYS A 294 -0.98 6.27 17.74
CA LYS A 294 -1.02 7.12 18.92
C LYS A 294 -2.17 8.13 18.77
N ALA A 295 -3.09 8.16 19.71
CA ALA A 295 -4.31 8.94 19.60
C ALA A 295 -4.52 10.01 20.68
N ASP A 296 -3.68 10.08 21.69
CA ASP A 296 -3.79 11.05 22.78
C ASP A 296 -3.77 12.52 22.33
N ASP A 297 -3.19 12.79 21.15
CA ASP A 297 -3.13 14.11 20.54
C ASP A 297 -4.11 14.29 19.36
N LEU A 298 -4.86 13.24 18.98
CA LEU A 298 -5.79 13.28 17.85
C LEU A 298 -7.16 13.77 18.28
N GLU A 299 -7.86 14.46 17.37
CA GLU A 299 -9.26 14.83 17.56
C GLU A 299 -10.16 13.68 17.11
N VAL A 300 -10.58 12.86 18.06
CA VAL A 300 -11.52 11.76 17.79
C VAL A 300 -12.95 12.30 17.82
N LYS A 301 -13.72 11.91 16.81
CA LYS A 301 -15.13 12.27 16.65
C LYS A 301 -16.02 11.04 16.58
N GLU A 302 -17.26 11.19 16.98
CA GLU A 302 -18.33 10.23 16.74
C GLU A 302 -19.13 10.67 15.50
N PHE A 303 -19.30 9.74 14.58
CA PHE A 303 -20.01 9.94 13.32
C PHE A 303 -21.26 9.08 13.29
N ILE A 304 -22.35 9.67 12.88
CA ILE A 304 -23.63 8.99 12.68
C ILE A 304 -23.96 9.04 11.19
N LEU A 305 -23.97 7.88 10.56
CA LEU A 305 -24.30 7.77 9.13
C LEU A 305 -25.81 7.75 8.93
N GLU A 306 -26.28 8.11 7.73
CA GLU A 306 -27.71 8.16 7.40
C GLU A 306 -28.44 6.81 7.60
N ASN A 307 -27.73 5.69 7.46
CA ASN A 307 -28.26 4.35 7.73
C ASN A 307 -28.39 4.01 9.23
N GLY A 308 -28.10 4.97 10.13
CA GLY A 308 -28.15 4.81 11.59
C GLY A 308 -26.93 4.11 12.18
N TYR A 309 -25.93 3.76 11.38
CA TYR A 309 -24.65 3.23 11.89
C TYR A 309 -23.84 4.36 12.49
N ASN A 310 -23.30 4.14 13.68
CA ASN A 310 -22.41 5.09 14.34
C ASN A 310 -21.03 4.45 14.57
N PHE A 311 -19.99 5.27 14.50
CA PHE A 311 -18.62 4.86 14.80
C PHE A 311 -17.84 6.04 15.38
N LYS A 312 -16.77 5.72 16.13
CA LYS A 312 -15.78 6.69 16.56
C LYS A 312 -14.50 6.51 15.75
N GLY A 313 -13.89 7.61 15.33
CA GLY A 313 -12.67 7.56 14.53
C GLY A 313 -11.88 8.86 14.55
N GLY A 314 -10.65 8.77 14.08
CA GLY A 314 -9.73 9.89 13.95
C GLY A 314 -10.05 10.79 12.74
N PRO A 315 -9.25 11.85 12.54
CA PRO A 315 -9.59 12.92 11.60
C PRO A 315 -9.51 12.51 10.13
N ASN A 316 -8.66 11.57 9.75
CA ASN A 316 -8.45 11.22 8.33
C ASN A 316 -8.77 9.75 8.03
N LEU A 317 -9.94 9.31 8.43
CA LEU A 317 -10.44 7.98 8.11
C LEU A 317 -11.28 8.05 6.83
N HIS A 318 -10.98 7.16 5.85
CA HIS A 318 -11.75 7.06 4.64
C HIS A 318 -12.83 5.99 4.80
N ILE A 319 -14.07 6.39 4.63
CA ILE A 319 -15.24 5.51 4.70
C ILE A 319 -16.01 5.52 3.39
N CYS A 320 -16.66 4.41 3.08
CA CYS A 320 -17.61 4.35 1.97
C CYS A 320 -18.99 4.74 2.46
N ASP A 321 -19.44 5.93 2.09
CA ASP A 321 -20.81 6.39 2.28
C ASP A 321 -21.67 5.95 1.09
N VAL A 322 -22.93 5.56 1.35
CA VAL A 322 -23.82 5.02 0.32
C VAL A 322 -24.20 6.08 -0.71
N ASP A 323 -24.32 7.32 -0.28
CA ASP A 323 -24.77 8.44 -1.14
C ASP A 323 -23.60 9.27 -1.70
N LEU A 324 -22.48 9.36 -0.99
CA LEU A 324 -21.34 10.22 -1.33
C LEU A 324 -20.12 9.44 -1.88
N GLY A 325 -20.16 8.10 -1.86
CA GLY A 325 -19.01 7.26 -2.22
C GLY A 325 -17.89 7.27 -1.16
N MET A 326 -16.62 7.26 -1.56
CA MET A 326 -15.49 7.32 -0.62
C MET A 326 -15.32 8.75 -0.10
N VAL A 327 -15.53 8.93 1.20
CA VAL A 327 -15.47 10.24 1.89
C VAL A 327 -14.42 10.18 3.00
N SER A 328 -13.71 11.27 3.19
CA SER A 328 -12.86 11.44 4.37
C SER A 328 -13.69 11.92 5.57
N THR A 329 -13.37 11.46 6.76
CA THR A 329 -13.99 11.97 8.00
C THR A 329 -13.70 13.45 8.25
N LEU A 330 -12.68 14.03 7.59
CA LEU A 330 -12.43 15.47 7.61
C LEU A 330 -13.57 16.27 6.99
N ASP A 331 -14.25 15.71 6.00
CA ASP A 331 -15.34 16.35 5.25
C ASP A 331 -16.72 16.05 5.88
N LEU A 332 -16.79 15.18 6.88
CA LEU A 332 -18.02 14.81 7.56
C LEU A 332 -18.22 15.60 8.86
N TYR A 333 -19.48 15.93 9.12
CA TYR A 333 -19.85 16.46 10.43
C TYR A 333 -19.81 15.33 11.47
N GLY A 334 -19.02 15.51 12.52
CA GLY A 334 -18.91 14.59 13.64
C GLY A 334 -18.97 15.32 14.98
N ILE A 335 -19.47 14.64 15.99
CA ILE A 335 -19.53 15.16 17.35
C ILE A 335 -18.18 14.84 18.01
N LYS A 336 -17.50 15.88 18.50
CA LYS A 336 -16.22 15.70 19.20
C LYS A 336 -16.41 14.82 20.43
N SER A 337 -15.58 13.77 20.56
CA SER A 337 -15.56 12.93 21.76
C SER A 337 -14.96 13.72 22.93
N GLU A 338 -15.62 13.68 24.09
CA GLU A 338 -15.08 14.27 25.33
C GLU A 338 -13.98 13.40 25.94
N GLU A 339 -13.98 12.09 25.60
CA GLU A 339 -12.97 11.14 26.07
C GLU A 339 -11.75 11.19 25.18
N LYS A 340 -10.57 11.20 25.82
CA LYS A 340 -9.29 11.08 25.10
C LYS A 340 -9.01 9.61 24.86
N GLU A 341 -8.86 9.27 23.61
CA GLU A 341 -8.45 7.93 23.22
C GLU A 341 -6.92 7.81 23.30
N LYS A 342 -6.45 6.64 23.74
CA LYS A 342 -5.01 6.38 23.80
C LYS A 342 -4.48 5.86 22.48
N TYR A 343 -5.27 5.01 21.80
CA TYR A 343 -4.91 4.39 20.53
C TYR A 343 -6.12 4.34 19.58
N LEU A 344 -5.81 4.40 18.27
CA LEU A 344 -6.71 4.06 17.17
C LEU A 344 -6.11 2.91 16.36
N TYR A 345 -6.96 2.22 15.58
CA TYR A 345 -6.61 1.04 14.80
C TYR A 345 -7.14 1.12 13.36
#